data_16b09774e06ddef0dbe1148ac068f0ba
#
_entry.id   16b09774e06ddef0dbe1148ac068f0ba
#
_cell.length_a   1.000
_cell.length_b   1.000
_cell.length_c   1.000
_cell.angle_alpha   90.00
_cell.angle_beta   90.00
_cell.angle_gamma   90.00
#
_symmetry.space_group_name_H-M   'P 1'
#
loop_
_entity.id
_entity.type
_entity.pdbx_description
1 polymer ?
#
loop_
_entity_poly.entity_id
_entity_poly.type
_entity_poly.pdbx_seq_one_letter_code
_entity_poly.pdbx_strand_id
1 'polypeptide(L)'
;MTPKNFEFQPGAILHDAIVGTFRAHGRSFEAWCKENDVLPSNARNATFGQSRGPKGRALLARLIEAAGPEFLRLAYARRIAEYADTVKKGAA
;
A
#
# COMPACT_ATOMS: atom_id res chain seq x y z
N MET A 1 -11.11 -2.51 -19.92
CA MET A 1 -10.56 -1.49 -19.02
C MET A 1 -9.86 -2.15 -17.84
N THR A 2 -8.67 -1.68 -17.53
CA THR A 2 -7.87 -2.26 -16.46
C THR A 2 -8.38 -1.78 -15.10
N PRO A 3 -8.71 -2.69 -14.19
CA PRO A 3 -9.10 -2.28 -12.84
C PRO A 3 -7.95 -1.54 -12.16
N LYS A 4 -8.30 -0.55 -11.36
CA LYS A 4 -7.30 0.26 -10.65
C LYS A 4 -6.39 -0.58 -9.76
N ASN A 5 -6.92 -1.67 -9.22
CA ASN A 5 -6.18 -2.53 -8.29
C ASN A 5 -4.99 -3.23 -8.95
N PHE A 6 -4.97 -3.31 -10.28
CA PHE A 6 -3.84 -3.93 -10.96
C PHE A 6 -2.56 -3.13 -10.80
N GLU A 7 -2.69 -1.84 -10.52
CA GLU A 7 -1.53 -0.98 -10.35
C GLU A 7 -0.78 -1.29 -9.06
N PHE A 8 -1.47 -1.87 -8.09
CA PHE A 8 -0.93 -2.08 -6.77
C PHE A 8 -1.07 -3.55 -6.37
N GLN A 9 0.05 -4.21 -6.19
CA GLN A 9 0.07 -5.60 -5.71
C GLN A 9 0.25 -5.58 -4.20
N PRO A 10 -0.70 -6.13 -3.44
CA PRO A 10 -0.54 -6.20 -1.98
C PRO A 10 0.74 -6.93 -1.59
N GLY A 11 1.42 -6.42 -0.60
CA GLY A 11 2.67 -6.97 -0.12
C GLY A 11 3.47 -5.93 0.64
N ALA A 12 4.69 -6.29 1.02
CA ALA A 12 5.54 -5.42 1.82
C ALA A 12 5.82 -4.08 1.13
N ILE A 13 6.07 -4.12 -0.18
CA ILE A 13 6.38 -2.88 -0.92
C ILE A 13 5.18 -1.95 -0.92
N LEU A 14 3.98 -2.47 -1.15
CA LEU A 14 2.78 -1.63 -1.14
C LEU A 14 2.52 -1.08 0.27
N HIS A 15 2.67 -1.92 1.29
CA HIS A 15 2.49 -1.48 2.66
C HIS A 15 3.43 -0.32 2.98
N ASP A 16 4.71 -0.47 2.66
CA ASP A 16 5.70 0.57 2.92
C ASP A 16 5.41 1.84 2.15
N ALA A 17 4.95 1.70 0.90
CA ALA A 17 4.61 2.86 0.09
C ALA A 17 3.41 3.62 0.69
N ILE A 18 2.40 2.91 1.18
CA ILE A 18 1.24 3.53 1.82
C ILE A 18 1.66 4.26 3.09
N VAL A 19 2.43 3.60 3.96
CA VAL A 19 2.91 4.21 5.20
C VAL A 19 3.77 5.43 4.90
N GLY A 20 4.69 5.31 3.95
CA GLY A 20 5.55 6.42 3.56
C GLY A 20 4.78 7.60 3.00
N THR A 21 3.74 7.33 2.20
CA THR A 21 2.90 8.38 1.63
C THR A 21 2.13 9.12 2.72
N PHE A 22 1.56 8.38 3.70
CA PHE A 22 0.93 9.01 4.85
C PHE A 22 1.91 9.93 5.57
N ARG A 23 3.11 9.44 5.85
CA ARG A 23 4.12 10.24 6.55
C ARG A 23 4.52 11.46 5.77
N ALA A 24 4.63 11.35 4.46
CA ALA A 24 4.97 12.49 3.61
C ALA A 24 3.93 13.61 3.69
N HIS A 25 2.68 13.25 3.99
CA HIS A 25 1.60 14.21 4.15
C HIS A 25 1.36 14.59 5.61
N GLY A 26 2.29 14.25 6.51
CA GLY A 26 2.15 14.56 7.92
C GLY A 26 1.09 13.72 8.63
N ARG A 27 0.80 12.54 8.10
CA ARG A 27 -0.22 11.66 8.64
C ARG A 27 0.40 10.35 9.12
N SER A 28 -0.36 9.57 9.87
CA SER A 28 0.09 8.29 10.38
C SER A 28 -0.91 7.20 10.02
N PHE A 29 -0.38 6.05 9.63
CA PHE A 29 -1.19 4.88 9.29
C PHE A 29 -2.07 4.48 10.49
N GLU A 30 -1.48 4.41 11.67
CA GLU A 30 -2.22 4.05 12.88
C GLU A 30 -3.30 5.08 13.24
N ALA A 31 -2.98 6.36 13.09
CA ALA A 31 -3.96 7.41 13.38
C ALA A 31 -5.15 7.32 12.42
N TRP A 32 -4.87 7.06 11.14
CA TRP A 32 -5.94 6.87 10.16
C TRP A 32 -6.84 5.70 10.56
N CYS A 33 -6.24 4.59 10.98
CA CYS A 33 -7.00 3.42 11.41
C CYS A 33 -7.92 3.77 12.57
N LYS A 34 -7.38 4.46 13.56
CA LYS A 34 -8.15 4.87 14.72
C LYS A 34 -9.31 5.78 14.34
N GLU A 35 -9.07 6.74 13.47
CA GLU A 35 -10.08 7.70 13.03
C GLU A 35 -11.20 7.03 12.23
N ASN A 36 -10.92 5.91 11.61
CA ASN A 36 -11.85 5.22 10.74
C ASN A 36 -12.40 3.91 11.33
N ASP A 37 -12.19 3.70 12.62
CA ASP A 37 -12.64 2.50 13.32
C ASP A 37 -12.12 1.22 12.68
N VAL A 38 -10.85 1.23 12.30
CA VAL A 38 -10.19 0.08 11.71
C VAL A 38 -9.08 -0.38 12.65
N LEU A 39 -9.02 -1.68 12.92
CA LEU A 39 -7.91 -2.23 13.66
C LEU A 39 -6.66 -2.18 12.79
N PRO A 40 -5.54 -1.67 13.32
CA PRO A 40 -4.30 -1.63 12.54
C PRO A 40 -3.87 -2.99 12.00
N SER A 41 -4.13 -4.07 12.75
CA SER A 41 -3.80 -5.42 12.26
C SER A 41 -4.61 -5.78 11.03
N ASN A 42 -5.89 -5.39 10.97
CA ASN A 42 -6.71 -5.63 9.79
C ASN A 42 -6.21 -4.83 8.60
N ALA A 43 -5.82 -3.59 8.84
CA ALA A 43 -5.28 -2.74 7.78
C ALA A 43 -3.96 -3.32 7.25
N ARG A 44 -3.09 -3.81 8.12
CA ARG A 44 -1.84 -4.45 7.69
C ARG A 44 -2.12 -5.72 6.89
N ASN A 45 -3.07 -6.53 7.33
CA ASN A 45 -3.43 -7.74 6.58
C ASN A 45 -3.91 -7.40 5.17
N ALA A 46 -4.64 -6.30 5.02
CA ALA A 46 -5.11 -5.86 3.71
C ALA A 46 -3.93 -5.41 2.84
N THR A 47 -3.05 -4.57 3.39
CA THR A 47 -1.93 -4.03 2.60
C THR A 47 -0.88 -5.09 2.26
N PHE A 48 -0.66 -6.06 3.16
CA PHE A 48 0.29 -7.14 2.92
C PHE A 48 -0.28 -8.28 2.07
N GLY A 49 -1.58 -8.23 1.76
CA GLY A 49 -2.19 -9.24 0.90
C GLY A 49 -2.63 -10.49 1.60
N GLN A 50 -2.72 -10.48 2.91
CA GLN A 50 -3.19 -11.63 3.69
C GLN A 50 -4.71 -11.69 3.78
N SER A 51 -5.37 -10.56 3.57
CA SER A 51 -6.83 -10.48 3.61
C SER A 51 -7.32 -10.17 2.19
N ARG A 52 -7.63 -11.20 1.44
CA ARG A 52 -7.98 -11.10 0.01
C ARG A 52 -9.47 -11.16 -0.27
N GLY A 53 -10.28 -11.34 0.76
CA GLY A 53 -11.74 -11.35 0.61
C GLY A 53 -12.29 -9.96 0.32
N PRO A 54 -13.62 -9.86 0.13
CA PRO A 54 -14.24 -8.57 -0.20
C PRO A 54 -13.96 -7.48 0.83
N LYS A 55 -13.97 -7.81 2.11
CA LYS A 55 -13.69 -6.83 3.17
C LYS A 55 -12.26 -6.33 3.13
N GLY A 56 -11.31 -7.23 2.93
CA GLY A 56 -9.91 -6.85 2.85
C GLY A 56 -9.62 -5.99 1.65
N ARG A 57 -10.21 -6.34 0.50
CA ARG A 57 -10.03 -5.55 -0.71
C ARG A 57 -10.68 -4.18 -0.60
N ALA A 58 -11.85 -4.10 0.03
CA ALA A 58 -12.51 -2.82 0.27
C ALA A 58 -11.68 -1.93 1.20
N LEU A 59 -11.10 -2.53 2.25
CA LEU A 59 -10.25 -1.80 3.17
C LEU A 59 -8.99 -1.30 2.47
N LEU A 60 -8.38 -2.13 1.63
CA LEU A 60 -7.20 -1.73 0.86
C LEU A 60 -7.54 -0.55 -0.06
N ALA A 61 -8.70 -0.59 -0.72
CA ALA A 61 -9.14 0.51 -1.57
C ALA A 61 -9.27 1.81 -0.77
N ARG A 62 -9.81 1.74 0.45
CA ARG A 62 -9.93 2.91 1.33
C ARG A 62 -8.56 3.47 1.70
N LEU A 63 -7.60 2.59 1.99
CA LEU A 63 -6.25 3.00 2.34
C LEU A 63 -5.54 3.66 1.17
N ILE A 64 -5.70 3.11 -0.03
CA ILE A 64 -5.13 3.71 -1.24
C ILE A 64 -5.70 5.10 -1.47
N GLU A 65 -7.01 5.23 -1.33
CA GLU A 65 -7.69 6.51 -1.50
C GLU A 65 -7.21 7.52 -0.46
N ALA A 66 -7.08 7.09 0.78
CA ALA A 66 -6.63 7.95 1.88
C ALA A 66 -5.17 8.40 1.68
N ALA A 67 -4.34 7.53 1.14
CA ALA A 67 -2.94 7.86 0.87
C ALA A 67 -2.79 8.83 -0.30
N GLY A 68 -3.76 8.82 -1.22
CA GLY A 68 -3.70 9.62 -2.44
C GLY A 68 -3.17 8.77 -3.59
N PRO A 69 -4.08 8.27 -4.46
CA PRO A 69 -3.67 7.30 -5.49
C PRO A 69 -2.55 7.77 -6.41
N GLU A 70 -2.55 9.03 -6.79
CA GLU A 70 -1.54 9.53 -7.71
C GLU A 70 -0.16 9.55 -7.06
N PHE A 71 -0.09 10.04 -5.84
CA PHE A 71 1.15 10.11 -5.10
C PHE A 71 1.65 8.70 -4.78
N LEU A 72 0.73 7.84 -4.37
CA LEU A 72 1.05 6.46 -4.05
C LEU A 72 1.57 5.72 -5.28
N ARG A 73 0.97 5.96 -6.45
CA ARG A 73 1.42 5.32 -7.69
C ARG A 73 2.89 5.59 -7.96
N LEU A 74 3.30 6.84 -7.80
CA LEU A 74 4.69 7.22 -8.03
C LEU A 74 5.62 6.56 -7.01
N ALA A 75 5.24 6.59 -5.74
CA ALA A 75 6.05 5.99 -4.68
C ALA A 75 6.17 4.49 -4.87
N TYR A 76 5.07 3.83 -5.18
CA TYR A 76 5.04 2.40 -5.38
C TYR A 76 5.86 1.98 -6.60
N ALA A 77 5.67 2.68 -7.72
CA ALA A 77 6.40 2.37 -8.95
C ALA A 77 7.90 2.50 -8.74
N ARG A 78 8.32 3.53 -8.02
CA ARG A 78 9.72 3.74 -7.72
C ARG A 78 10.29 2.61 -6.87
N ARG A 79 9.55 2.19 -5.84
CA ARG A 79 10.00 1.10 -4.98
C ARG A 79 10.08 -0.23 -5.74
N ILE A 80 9.13 -0.48 -6.63
CA ILE A 80 9.15 -1.69 -7.46
C ILE A 80 10.39 -1.68 -8.35
N ALA A 81 10.68 -0.56 -8.97
CA ALA A 81 11.86 -0.44 -9.83
C ALA A 81 13.15 -0.65 -9.05
N GLU A 82 13.24 -0.08 -7.86
CA GLU A 82 14.42 -0.25 -6.99
C GLU A 82 14.58 -1.70 -6.56
N TYR A 83 13.48 -2.35 -6.23
CA TYR A 83 13.51 -3.75 -5.83
C TYR A 83 13.98 -4.64 -6.98
N ALA A 84 13.45 -4.42 -8.17
CA ALA A 84 13.83 -5.17 -9.36
C ALA A 84 15.32 -5.00 -9.65
N ASP A 85 15.83 -3.78 -9.52
CA ASP A 85 17.25 -3.50 -9.74
C ASP A 85 18.11 -4.22 -8.70
N THR A 86 17.68 -4.22 -7.45
CA THR A 86 18.39 -4.92 -6.37
C THR A 86 18.44 -6.41 -6.61
N VAL A 87 17.34 -7.02 -7.01
CA VAL A 87 17.29 -8.44 -7.31
C VAL A 87 18.21 -8.77 -8.49
N LYS A 88 18.19 -7.93 -9.50
CA LYS A 88 19.04 -8.10 -10.67
C LYS A 88 20.52 -8.07 -10.28
N LYS A 89 20.92 -7.12 -9.46
CA LYS A 89 22.29 -7.01 -8.98
C LYS A 89 22.68 -8.19 -8.11
N GLY A 90 21.76 -8.63 -7.26
CA GLY A 90 22.00 -9.76 -6.39
C GLY A 90 22.15 -11.07 -7.15
N ALA A 91 21.51 -11.18 -8.32
CA ALA A 91 21.60 -12.38 -9.15
C ALA A 91 22.90 -12.45 -9.95
N ALA A 92 23.54 -11.32 -10.12
CA ALA A 92 24.83 -11.30 -10.82
C ALA A 92 25.93 -11.80 -9.92
#